data_b3671ee832950a59581602870f289512
#
_entry.id   b3671ee832950a59581602870f289512
#
_cell.length_a   1.000
_cell.length_b   1.000
_cell.length_c   1.000
_cell.angle_alpha   90.00
_cell.angle_beta   90.00
_cell.angle_gamma   90.00
#
_symmetry.space_group_name_H-M   'P 1'
#
loop_
_entity.id
_entity.type
_entity.pdbx_description
1 polymer ?
#
loop_
_entity_poly.entity_id
_entity_poly.type
_entity_poly.pdbx_seq_one_letter_code
_entity_poly.pdbx_strand_id
1 'polypeptide(L)'
;MRKEATKMKWENTLMAYEEDIKARSFWDWVKAHTSFMKPLHRYKGFLELNEGKITFTGIDIKEDKDFNLEIATGDITDIHFGFDDVFTGWEDRAAPWNKPLKVRCKSKEGEKTIYLFVNFHHKYGIRTSDNKEVCEKLKTSLE
;
A
#
# COMPACT_ATOMS: atom_id res chain seq x y z
N MET A 1 12.05 -26.29 19.15
CA MET A 1 11.06 -25.35 19.66
C MET A 1 10.35 -24.64 18.50
N ARG A 2 9.07 -24.55 18.59
CA ARG A 2 8.32 -23.91 17.55
C ARG A 2 8.45 -22.41 17.67
N LYS A 3 8.68 -21.79 16.56
CA LYS A 3 8.78 -20.34 16.50
C LYS A 3 7.40 -19.71 16.65
N GLU A 4 7.33 -18.68 17.46
CA GLU A 4 6.08 -17.95 17.60
C GLU A 4 5.67 -17.33 16.27
N ALA A 5 4.41 -17.43 15.95
CA ALA A 5 3.89 -16.75 14.77
C ALA A 5 3.98 -15.25 15.01
N THR A 6 4.64 -14.56 14.10
CA THR A 6 4.79 -13.12 14.19
C THR A 6 3.55 -12.48 13.60
N LYS A 7 2.88 -11.67 14.41
CA LYS A 7 1.73 -10.91 13.94
C LYS A 7 2.03 -9.43 14.13
N MET A 8 1.98 -8.69 13.06
CA MET A 8 2.21 -7.26 13.07
C MET A 8 1.03 -6.55 12.46
N LYS A 9 0.71 -5.38 12.98
CA LYS A 9 -0.42 -4.59 12.50
C LYS A 9 -0.02 -3.14 12.40
N TRP A 10 -0.35 -2.52 11.27
CA TRP A 10 -0.11 -1.11 11.04
C TRP A 10 -1.42 -0.43 10.70
N GLU A 11 -1.77 0.60 11.51
CA GLU A 11 -2.95 1.40 11.24
C GLU A 11 -2.63 2.43 10.15
N ASN A 12 -3.60 3.23 9.79
CA ASN A 12 -3.42 4.37 8.89
C ASN A 12 -2.69 4.00 7.59
N THR A 13 -3.12 2.93 6.96
CA THR A 13 -2.48 2.43 5.74
C THR A 13 -3.32 2.81 4.53
N LEU A 14 -2.64 3.32 3.50
CA LEU A 14 -3.27 3.71 2.24
C LEU A 14 -2.83 2.73 1.17
N MET A 15 -3.76 2.37 0.28
CA MET A 15 -3.49 1.38 -0.76
C MET A 15 -4.16 1.75 -2.06
N ALA A 16 -3.54 1.35 -3.18
CA ALA A 16 -4.16 1.45 -4.50
C ALA A 16 -3.62 0.34 -5.38
N TYR A 17 -4.44 -0.14 -6.31
CA TYR A 17 -3.95 -1.01 -7.35
C TYR A 17 -3.28 -0.19 -8.43
N GLU A 18 -2.43 -0.83 -9.23
CA GLU A 18 -1.77 -0.14 -10.33
C GLU A 18 -2.79 0.50 -11.28
N GLU A 19 -3.89 -0.19 -11.54
CA GLU A 19 -4.94 0.33 -12.41
C GLU A 19 -5.54 1.62 -11.87
N ASP A 20 -5.67 1.71 -10.55
CA ASP A 20 -6.21 2.93 -9.91
C ASP A 20 -5.27 4.10 -10.14
N ILE A 21 -3.97 3.85 -10.06
CA ILE A 21 -2.98 4.92 -10.26
C ILE A 21 -2.95 5.34 -11.72
N LYS A 22 -3.08 4.39 -12.63
CA LYS A 22 -3.09 4.73 -14.07
C LYS A 22 -4.31 5.57 -14.43
N ALA A 23 -5.38 5.45 -13.67
CA ALA A 23 -6.58 6.26 -13.87
C ALA A 23 -6.52 7.57 -13.06
N ARG A 24 -5.32 8.03 -12.76
CA ARG A 24 -5.10 9.13 -11.82
C ARG A 24 -5.77 10.44 -12.19
N SER A 25 -5.98 10.69 -13.47
CA SER A 25 -6.60 11.96 -13.87
C SER A 25 -8.00 12.09 -13.26
N PHE A 26 -8.76 11.02 -13.25
CA PHE A 26 -10.07 11.02 -12.61
C PHE A 26 -9.93 11.07 -11.09
N TRP A 27 -9.01 10.24 -10.55
CA TRP A 27 -8.81 10.14 -9.11
C TRP A 27 -8.24 11.41 -8.52
N ASP A 28 -7.33 12.07 -9.24
CA ASP A 28 -6.76 13.32 -8.79
C ASP A 28 -7.83 14.37 -8.59
N TRP A 29 -8.76 14.45 -9.53
CA TRP A 29 -9.84 15.41 -9.41
C TRP A 29 -10.68 15.15 -8.16
N VAL A 30 -11.04 13.90 -7.92
CA VAL A 30 -11.81 13.52 -6.74
C VAL A 30 -11.03 13.80 -5.47
N LYS A 31 -9.78 13.39 -5.43
CA LYS A 31 -8.96 13.52 -4.23
C LYS A 31 -8.57 14.96 -3.92
N ALA A 32 -8.48 15.79 -4.93
CA ALA A 32 -8.18 17.20 -4.70
C ALA A 32 -9.23 17.85 -3.81
N HIS A 33 -10.45 17.32 -3.83
CA HIS A 33 -11.54 17.85 -3.03
C HIS A 33 -11.66 17.16 -1.67
N THR A 34 -10.91 16.08 -1.44
CA THR A 34 -11.05 15.33 -0.20
C THR A 34 -9.80 15.37 0.68
N SER A 35 -8.61 15.17 0.10
CA SER A 35 -7.40 15.10 0.91
C SER A 35 -6.16 15.26 0.04
N PHE A 36 -5.79 16.51 -0.24
CA PHE A 36 -4.60 16.76 -1.05
C PHE A 36 -3.29 16.54 -0.28
N MET A 37 -3.36 16.31 1.05
CA MET A 37 -2.17 16.07 1.85
C MET A 37 -1.73 14.62 1.82
N LYS A 38 -2.51 13.73 1.27
CA LYS A 38 -2.21 12.31 1.20
C LYS A 38 -1.80 11.93 -0.21
N PRO A 39 -0.93 10.92 -0.36
CA PRO A 39 -0.63 10.42 -1.70
C PRO A 39 -1.88 9.81 -2.33
N LEU A 40 -1.84 9.64 -3.64
CA LEU A 40 -2.98 9.07 -4.35
C LEU A 40 -3.24 7.65 -3.86
N HIS A 41 -4.49 7.37 -3.48
CA HIS A 41 -4.89 6.07 -2.97
C HIS A 41 -6.38 5.87 -3.17
N ARG A 42 -6.81 4.63 -3.17
CA ARG A 42 -8.23 4.30 -3.31
C ARG A 42 -8.79 3.66 -2.04
N TYR A 43 -7.95 2.95 -1.30
CA TYR A 43 -8.38 2.22 -0.12
C TYR A 43 -7.64 2.75 1.10
N LYS A 44 -8.31 2.80 2.24
CA LYS A 44 -7.64 3.14 3.48
C LYS A 44 -8.12 2.25 4.60
N GLY A 45 -7.21 1.89 5.49
CA GLY A 45 -7.53 0.99 6.58
C GLY A 45 -6.28 0.59 7.34
N PHE A 46 -6.14 -0.70 7.59
CA PHE A 46 -4.96 -1.20 8.29
C PHE A 46 -4.42 -2.44 7.62
N LEU A 47 -3.13 -2.67 7.83
CA LEU A 47 -2.40 -3.79 7.26
C LEU A 47 -1.94 -4.71 8.37
N GLU A 48 -2.10 -6.02 8.16
CA GLU A 48 -1.62 -7.02 9.10
C GLU A 48 -0.70 -7.99 8.39
N LEU A 49 0.41 -8.33 9.04
CA LEU A 49 1.31 -9.37 8.57
C LEU A 49 1.25 -10.51 9.57
N ASN A 50 0.67 -11.61 9.15
CA ASN A 50 0.64 -12.83 9.91
C ASN A 50 1.55 -13.85 9.25
N GLU A 51 1.80 -14.94 9.95
CA GLU A 51 2.58 -16.02 9.38
C GLU A 51 1.97 -16.46 8.05
N GLY A 52 2.73 -16.27 6.98
CA GLY A 52 2.33 -16.72 5.65
C GLY A 52 1.32 -15.88 4.92
N LYS A 53 0.91 -14.72 5.47
CA LYS A 53 -0.18 -13.98 4.88
C LYS A 53 -0.12 -12.49 5.22
N ILE A 54 -0.48 -11.66 4.23
CA ILE A 54 -0.68 -10.23 4.42
C ILE A 54 -2.17 -9.96 4.22
N THR A 55 -2.76 -9.18 5.12
CA THR A 55 -4.17 -8.82 5.03
C THR A 55 -4.32 -7.30 5.12
N PHE A 56 -5.07 -6.73 4.18
CA PHE A 56 -5.46 -5.33 4.25
C PHE A 56 -6.97 -5.28 4.49
N THR A 57 -7.38 -4.54 5.50
CA THR A 57 -8.78 -4.38 5.85
C THR A 57 -9.10 -2.90 5.94
N GLY A 58 -10.15 -2.47 5.28
CA GLY A 58 -10.52 -1.08 5.33
C GLY A 58 -11.72 -0.77 4.47
N ILE A 59 -11.69 0.38 3.82
CA ILE A 59 -12.79 0.82 2.99
C ILE A 59 -12.30 1.20 1.60
N ASP A 60 -13.16 1.02 0.63
CA ASP A 60 -12.97 1.47 -0.75
C ASP A 60 -13.60 2.87 -0.82
N ILE A 61 -12.74 3.88 -0.95
CA ILE A 61 -13.20 5.27 -0.92
C ILE A 61 -14.04 5.59 -2.14
N LYS A 62 -13.73 4.95 -3.26
CA LYS A 62 -14.45 5.21 -4.51
C LYS A 62 -15.88 4.69 -4.46
N GLU A 63 -16.05 3.44 -3.99
CA GLU A 63 -17.35 2.79 -3.97
C GLU A 63 -18.07 2.96 -2.64
N ASP A 64 -17.39 3.53 -1.66
CA ASP A 64 -17.94 3.77 -0.32
C ASP A 64 -18.49 2.49 0.30
N LYS A 65 -17.61 1.49 0.37
CA LYS A 65 -17.98 0.19 0.95
C LYS A 65 -16.77 -0.49 1.57
N ASP A 66 -17.03 -1.50 2.37
CA ASP A 66 -15.95 -2.26 3.01
C ASP A 66 -15.09 -2.96 1.96
N PHE A 67 -13.82 -3.11 2.28
CA PHE A 67 -12.86 -3.76 1.39
C PHE A 67 -11.89 -4.60 2.20
N ASN A 68 -11.56 -5.79 1.68
CA ASN A 68 -10.64 -6.70 2.32
C ASN A 68 -9.80 -7.39 1.24
N LEU A 69 -8.49 -7.49 1.50
CA LEU A 69 -7.57 -8.15 0.57
C LEU A 69 -6.62 -9.04 1.36
N GLU A 70 -6.51 -10.30 0.94
CA GLU A 70 -5.55 -11.25 1.51
C GLU A 70 -4.55 -11.67 0.44
N ILE A 71 -3.28 -11.66 0.81
CA ILE A 71 -2.21 -12.11 -0.09
C ILE A 71 -1.35 -13.11 0.67
N ALA A 72 -1.27 -14.33 0.15
CA ALA A 72 -0.34 -15.31 0.70
C ALA A 72 1.08 -14.86 0.35
N THR A 73 2.00 -14.94 1.31
CA THR A 73 3.38 -14.50 1.05
C THR A 73 4.00 -15.30 -0.09
N GLY A 74 3.60 -16.57 -0.24
CA GLY A 74 4.10 -17.40 -1.35
C GLY A 74 3.64 -16.93 -2.73
N ASP A 75 2.62 -16.08 -2.79
CA ASP A 75 2.15 -15.54 -4.06
C ASP A 75 2.82 -14.23 -4.45
N ILE A 76 3.64 -13.67 -3.56
CA ILE A 76 4.33 -12.41 -3.86
C ILE A 76 5.49 -12.69 -4.81
N THR A 77 5.52 -11.99 -5.93
CA THR A 77 6.54 -12.20 -6.95
C THR A 77 7.59 -11.10 -6.94
N ASP A 78 7.28 -9.94 -6.38
CA ASP A 78 8.25 -8.84 -6.32
C ASP A 78 7.84 -7.82 -5.27
N ILE A 79 8.83 -7.23 -4.62
CA ILE A 79 8.64 -6.14 -3.65
C ILE A 79 9.64 -5.05 -4.00
N HIS A 80 9.13 -3.83 -4.17
CA HIS A 80 9.97 -2.70 -4.53
C HIS A 80 9.62 -1.49 -3.65
N PHE A 81 10.64 -0.86 -3.09
CA PHE A 81 10.46 0.35 -2.30
C PHE A 81 10.98 1.52 -3.12
N GLY A 82 10.08 2.35 -3.64
CA GLY A 82 10.47 3.49 -4.46
C GLY A 82 9.44 3.83 -5.52
N PHE A 83 9.68 4.94 -6.19
CA PHE A 83 8.82 5.38 -7.29
C PHE A 83 9.13 4.60 -8.56
N ASP A 84 8.19 4.60 -9.49
CA ASP A 84 8.38 3.98 -10.79
C ASP A 84 7.61 4.79 -11.85
N ASP A 85 7.46 4.24 -13.05
CA ASP A 85 6.81 4.95 -14.15
C ASP A 85 5.33 5.20 -13.89
N VAL A 86 4.71 4.38 -13.08
CA VAL A 86 3.29 4.49 -12.80
C VAL A 86 3.04 5.40 -11.60
N PHE A 87 3.73 5.16 -10.49
CA PHE A 87 3.57 5.97 -9.28
C PHE A 87 4.77 6.90 -9.15
N THR A 88 4.55 8.18 -9.41
CA THR A 88 5.59 9.19 -9.34
C THR A 88 5.41 10.06 -8.10
N GLY A 89 6.49 10.74 -7.70
CA GLY A 89 6.46 11.50 -6.46
C GLY A 89 5.55 12.72 -6.50
N TRP A 90 5.63 13.49 -7.56
CA TRP A 90 4.88 14.73 -7.66
C TRP A 90 3.47 14.52 -8.15
N GLU A 91 3.33 13.80 -9.25
CA GLU A 91 2.04 13.56 -9.89
C GLU A 91 1.04 12.88 -8.96
N ASP A 92 1.54 11.98 -8.14
CA ASP A 92 0.69 11.17 -7.28
C ASP A 92 0.75 11.65 -5.83
N ARG A 93 1.23 12.86 -5.63
CA ARG A 93 1.17 13.61 -4.36
C ARG A 93 1.88 12.95 -3.19
N ALA A 94 2.89 12.16 -3.47
CA ALA A 94 3.61 11.46 -2.41
C ALA A 94 4.79 12.27 -1.85
N ALA A 95 5.22 13.30 -2.55
CA ALA A 95 6.42 14.04 -2.26
C ALA A 95 7.67 13.18 -2.53
N PRO A 96 8.80 13.80 -2.85
CA PRO A 96 9.97 13.01 -3.29
C PRO A 96 10.52 12.05 -2.25
N TRP A 97 10.30 12.32 -0.97
CA TRP A 97 10.88 11.49 0.08
C TRP A 97 9.94 10.41 0.60
N ASN A 98 8.66 10.45 0.27
CA ASN A 98 7.69 9.48 0.77
C ASN A 98 7.41 8.43 -0.29
N LYS A 99 8.34 7.49 -0.42
CA LYS A 99 8.31 6.49 -1.49
C LYS A 99 7.26 5.40 -1.21
N PRO A 100 6.55 4.96 -2.25
CA PRO A 100 5.58 3.89 -2.06
C PRO A 100 6.23 2.53 -1.89
N LEU A 101 5.50 1.61 -1.27
CA LEU A 101 5.88 0.22 -1.20
C LEU A 101 5.07 -0.52 -2.26
N LYS A 102 5.73 -1.06 -3.26
CA LYS A 102 5.09 -1.75 -4.37
C LYS A 102 5.18 -3.24 -4.17
N VAL A 103 4.04 -3.92 -4.21
CA VAL A 103 3.98 -5.37 -4.06
C VAL A 103 3.30 -5.95 -5.28
N ARG A 104 3.97 -6.89 -5.93
CA ARG A 104 3.41 -7.61 -7.06
C ARG A 104 3.14 -9.04 -6.64
N CYS A 105 1.96 -9.53 -6.95
CA CYS A 105 1.57 -10.87 -6.51
C CYS A 105 0.70 -11.56 -7.55
N LYS A 106 0.65 -12.88 -7.44
CA LYS A 106 -0.21 -13.71 -8.30
C LYS A 106 -1.60 -13.77 -7.70
N SER A 107 -2.60 -13.80 -8.57
CA SER A 107 -3.98 -13.98 -8.16
C SER A 107 -4.68 -14.87 -9.17
N LYS A 108 -5.94 -15.23 -8.89
CA LYS A 108 -6.72 -16.04 -9.81
C LYS A 108 -6.93 -15.37 -11.16
N GLU A 109 -6.89 -14.04 -11.16
CA GLU A 109 -7.11 -13.26 -12.37
C GLU A 109 -5.83 -12.82 -13.03
N GLY A 110 -4.70 -13.38 -12.61
CA GLY A 110 -3.41 -13.01 -13.11
C GLY A 110 -2.62 -12.22 -12.09
N GLU A 111 -1.58 -11.56 -12.57
CA GLU A 111 -0.70 -10.82 -11.67
C GLU A 111 -1.33 -9.48 -11.28
N LYS A 112 -1.20 -9.12 -10.01
CA LYS A 112 -1.69 -7.85 -9.49
C LYS A 112 -0.55 -7.06 -8.88
N THR A 113 -0.62 -5.74 -9.01
CA THR A 113 0.36 -4.84 -8.43
C THR A 113 -0.36 -3.84 -7.55
N ILE A 114 0.10 -3.70 -6.30
CA ILE A 114 -0.47 -2.73 -5.37
C ILE A 114 0.63 -1.79 -4.88
N TYR A 115 0.21 -0.58 -4.52
CA TYR A 115 1.07 0.42 -3.91
C TYR A 115 0.53 0.72 -2.52
N LEU A 116 1.43 0.74 -1.54
CA LEU A 116 1.07 0.90 -0.14
C LEU A 116 1.81 2.08 0.49
N PHE A 117 1.12 2.76 1.39
CA PHE A 117 1.74 3.69 2.33
C PHE A 117 1.31 3.22 3.71
N VAL A 118 2.20 2.51 4.38
CA VAL A 118 1.88 1.83 5.63
C VAL A 118 2.13 2.78 6.79
N ASN A 119 1.15 2.90 7.68
CA ASN A 119 1.21 3.78 8.83
C ASN A 119 1.57 5.21 8.40
N PHE A 120 0.76 5.73 7.47
CA PHE A 120 1.01 7.04 6.88
C PHE A 120 0.67 8.14 7.88
N HIS A 121 1.59 9.10 8.00
CA HIS A 121 1.40 10.26 8.86
C HIS A 121 1.77 11.54 8.13
N HIS A 122 1.03 12.59 8.42
CA HIS A 122 1.34 13.92 7.94
C HIS A 122 1.38 14.85 9.15
N LYS A 123 2.54 15.42 9.43
CA LYS A 123 2.73 16.26 10.59
C LYS A 123 3.71 17.38 10.27
N TYR A 124 3.30 18.61 10.51
CA TYR A 124 4.14 19.79 10.28
C TYR A 124 4.64 19.86 8.85
N GLY A 125 3.80 19.51 7.90
CA GLY A 125 4.16 19.54 6.48
C GLY A 125 4.99 18.37 6.00
N ILE A 126 5.34 17.43 6.89
CA ILE A 126 6.15 16.27 6.53
C ILE A 126 5.27 15.04 6.44
N ARG A 127 5.39 14.33 5.32
CA ARG A 127 4.66 13.08 5.09
C ARG A 127 5.60 11.92 5.27
N THR A 128 5.24 10.97 6.14
CA THR A 128 6.08 9.81 6.42
C THR A 128 5.25 8.54 6.46
N SER A 129 5.93 7.41 6.34
CA SER A 129 5.30 6.10 6.43
C SER A 129 6.33 5.10 6.92
N ASP A 130 5.86 3.88 7.23
CA ASP A 130 6.76 2.80 7.64
C ASP A 130 7.10 1.87 6.48
N ASN A 131 6.99 2.36 5.25
CA ASN A 131 7.18 1.54 4.06
C ASN A 131 8.54 0.84 4.01
N LYS A 132 9.59 1.52 4.42
CA LYS A 132 10.91 0.92 4.39
C LYS A 132 11.01 -0.27 5.35
N GLU A 133 10.50 -0.08 6.55
CA GLU A 133 10.50 -1.14 7.56
C GLU A 133 9.65 -2.32 7.11
N VAL A 134 8.47 -2.04 6.57
CA VAL A 134 7.58 -3.09 6.11
C VAL A 134 8.20 -3.84 4.94
N CYS A 135 8.86 -3.11 4.04
CA CYS A 135 9.55 -3.73 2.91
C CYS A 135 10.58 -4.75 3.39
N GLU A 136 11.38 -4.36 4.39
CA GLU A 136 12.40 -5.26 4.94
C GLU A 136 11.78 -6.48 5.61
N LYS A 137 10.70 -6.27 6.35
CA LYS A 137 10.02 -7.39 7.02
C LYS A 137 9.39 -8.35 6.03
N LEU A 138 8.81 -7.83 4.95
CA LEU A 138 8.25 -8.68 3.92
C LEU A 138 9.31 -9.49 3.21
N LYS A 139 10.43 -8.86 2.87
CA LYS A 139 11.51 -9.57 2.20
C LYS A 139 12.07 -10.68 3.09
N THR A 140 12.16 -10.44 4.38
CA THR A 140 12.60 -11.47 5.32
C THR A 140 11.60 -12.63 5.36
N SER A 141 10.30 -12.31 5.30
CA SER A 141 9.27 -13.35 5.32
C SER A 141 9.29 -14.24 4.09
N LEU A 142 9.85 -13.76 3.00
CA LEU A 142 9.89 -14.53 1.75
C LEU A 142 11.10 -15.47 1.67
N GLU A 143 12.06 -15.30 2.57
CA GLU A 143 13.25 -16.15 2.58
C GLU A 143 13.01 -17.50 3.19
#